data_e6625e9f71477c6444379aa6ff9aa8eb
#
_entry.id   e6625e9f71477c6444379aa6ff9aa8eb
#
_cell.length_a   1.000
_cell.length_b   1.000
_cell.length_c   1.000
_cell.angle_alpha   90.00
_cell.angle_beta   90.00
_cell.angle_gamma   90.00
#
_symmetry.space_group_name_H-M   'P 1'
#
loop_
_entity.id
_entity.type
_entity.pdbx_description
1 polymer ?
#
loop_
_entity_poly.entity_id
_entity_poly.type
_entity_poly.pdbx_seq_one_letter_code
_entity_poly.pdbx_strand_id
1 'polypeptide(L)'
;MIGHRGIPATYGGVERHVEELATRLVALGFEVIVYCRSGYTPRMREYRGIRIIRLPTINQKHLEMIAHTFLCVLDLLLRRRVDIVHIHSVDPALLTLPAGLAAKTVVTSHGQAYRREKWGAFAKAMSLWAERVFTRWADGAISVSKTLRKYYKEKYGRDVTYIPNGVTISEPSGWNELESLGLAPNRYVLYVGRLVPTKGAHMVIEAFGGLETDLTVAIAGGSSHTSEYVARLERMRNERVLLLGYQYGTALQQLYENCRLFIMPSQIEGLPITLLEAMSYGRPILFSDIPENMEAAEGVGVSFRSGDVADLREKMQYCLDHPDELRELALKARERVIRDYTWDHVADEHAKFYRELLSKS
;
A
#
# COMPACT_ATOMS: atom_id res chain seq x y z
N MET A 1 11.93 10.00 -9.37
CA MET A 1 11.41 9.24 -8.22
C MET A 1 12.38 8.12 -7.89
N ILE A 2 12.74 7.94 -6.62
CA ILE A 2 13.71 6.94 -6.12
C ILE A 2 13.21 6.32 -4.80
N GLY A 3 13.91 5.30 -4.26
CA GLY A 3 13.62 4.73 -2.93
C GLY A 3 12.56 3.61 -2.91
N HIS A 4 12.22 3.05 -4.05
CA HIS A 4 11.31 1.91 -4.22
C HIS A 4 11.98 0.83 -5.11
N ARG A 5 11.28 -0.26 -5.41
CA ARG A 5 11.84 -1.34 -6.26
C ARG A 5 11.80 -0.99 -7.75
N GLY A 6 10.67 -0.46 -8.24
CA GLY A 6 10.48 -0.11 -9.64
C GLY A 6 9.02 -0.23 -10.09
N ILE A 7 8.81 0.06 -11.36
CA ILE A 7 7.56 -0.07 -12.10
C ILE A 7 7.78 -0.88 -13.39
N PRO A 8 6.77 -1.57 -13.97
CA PRO A 8 5.40 -1.75 -13.48
C PRO A 8 5.34 -2.42 -12.10
N ALA A 9 4.34 -2.05 -11.30
CA ALA A 9 4.15 -2.61 -9.97
C ALA A 9 3.64 -4.07 -10.07
N THR A 10 4.46 -5.02 -9.63
CA THR A 10 4.07 -6.43 -9.55
C THR A 10 3.57 -6.80 -8.16
N TYR A 11 4.09 -6.16 -7.12
CA TYR A 11 3.63 -6.29 -5.74
C TYR A 11 4.14 -5.13 -4.88
N GLY A 12 3.38 -4.76 -3.85
CA GLY A 12 3.73 -3.71 -2.89
C GLY A 12 3.00 -2.40 -3.12
N GLY A 13 2.49 -1.82 -2.03
CA GLY A 13 1.70 -0.58 -2.08
C GLY A 13 2.53 0.63 -2.50
N VAL A 14 3.84 0.66 -2.16
CA VAL A 14 4.73 1.76 -2.55
C VAL A 14 4.96 1.78 -4.06
N GLU A 15 5.22 0.61 -4.66
CA GLU A 15 5.39 0.45 -6.10
C GLU A 15 4.12 0.87 -6.85
N ARG A 16 2.95 0.45 -6.35
CA ARG A 16 1.65 0.86 -6.90
C ARG A 16 1.45 2.36 -6.80
N HIS A 17 1.75 2.97 -5.65
CA HIS A 17 1.69 4.41 -5.46
C HIS A 17 2.58 5.16 -6.47
N VAL A 18 3.83 4.73 -6.63
CA VAL A 18 4.77 5.37 -7.58
C VAL A 18 4.28 5.24 -9.01
N GLU A 19 3.80 4.07 -9.43
CA GLU A 19 3.28 3.86 -10.78
C GLU A 19 2.08 4.74 -11.08
N GLU A 20 1.08 4.74 -10.21
CA GLU A 20 -0.15 5.50 -10.40
C GLU A 20 0.09 7.02 -10.35
N LEU A 21 0.92 7.48 -9.41
CA LEU A 21 1.30 8.87 -9.30
C LEU A 21 2.12 9.33 -10.52
N ALA A 22 3.15 8.58 -10.89
CA ALA A 22 4.04 8.94 -12.00
C ALA A 22 3.29 9.03 -13.33
N THR A 23 2.38 8.07 -13.61
CA THR A 23 1.56 8.06 -14.82
C THR A 23 0.71 9.33 -14.94
N ARG A 24 0.08 9.75 -13.83
CA ARG A 24 -0.77 10.96 -13.82
C ARG A 24 0.02 12.25 -13.84
N LEU A 25 1.17 12.29 -13.19
CA LEU A 25 2.06 13.46 -13.30
C LEU A 25 2.53 13.69 -14.74
N VAL A 26 2.81 12.61 -15.51
CA VAL A 26 3.09 12.73 -16.95
C VAL A 26 1.90 13.35 -17.69
N ALA A 27 0.68 12.90 -17.40
CA ALA A 27 -0.54 13.49 -18.00
C ALA A 27 -0.75 14.96 -17.59
N LEU A 28 -0.26 15.37 -16.41
CA LEU A 28 -0.27 16.77 -15.94
C LEU A 28 0.91 17.62 -16.49
N GLY A 29 1.71 17.07 -17.43
CA GLY A 29 2.78 17.76 -18.12
C GLY A 29 4.15 17.74 -17.42
N PHE A 30 4.34 16.87 -16.41
CA PHE A 30 5.65 16.70 -15.79
C PHE A 30 6.52 15.70 -16.57
N GLU A 31 7.80 15.98 -16.70
CA GLU A 31 8.79 14.98 -17.10
C GLU A 31 9.15 14.11 -15.91
N VAL A 32 8.72 12.85 -15.92
CA VAL A 32 8.93 11.94 -14.79
C VAL A 32 9.97 10.89 -15.12
N ILE A 33 11.01 10.81 -14.26
CA ILE A 33 12.04 9.79 -14.29
C ILE A 33 11.85 8.87 -13.07
N VAL A 34 11.74 7.57 -13.32
CA VAL A 34 11.64 6.56 -12.25
C VAL A 34 12.85 5.65 -12.29
N TYR A 35 13.58 5.61 -11.18
CA TYR A 35 14.72 4.71 -11.00
C TYR A 35 14.25 3.35 -10.51
N CYS A 36 14.57 2.30 -11.23
CA CYS A 36 14.11 0.95 -11.00
C CYS A 36 15.28 0.00 -10.77
N ARG A 37 15.06 -1.02 -9.93
CA ARG A 37 16.05 -2.10 -9.76
C ARG A 37 16.05 -3.01 -10.98
N SER A 38 17.22 -3.32 -11.51
CA SER A 38 17.36 -4.14 -12.71
C SER A 38 16.83 -5.58 -12.57
N GLY A 39 16.74 -6.11 -11.35
CA GLY A 39 16.15 -7.42 -11.04
C GLY A 39 14.64 -7.41 -10.85
N TYR A 40 14.03 -6.23 -10.71
CA TYR A 40 12.57 -6.08 -10.52
C TYR A 40 11.85 -5.67 -11.80
N THR A 41 12.37 -4.65 -12.48
CA THR A 41 11.74 -4.08 -13.68
C THR A 41 12.29 -4.76 -14.95
N PRO A 42 11.44 -5.18 -15.89
CA PRO A 42 11.86 -5.70 -17.19
C PRO A 42 12.77 -4.72 -17.96
N ARG A 43 13.46 -5.20 -19.00
CA ARG A 43 14.31 -4.32 -19.84
C ARG A 43 13.42 -3.38 -20.67
N MET A 44 13.26 -2.14 -20.20
CA MET A 44 12.53 -1.07 -20.90
C MET A 44 13.18 0.27 -20.58
N ARG A 45 12.99 1.25 -21.48
CA ARG A 45 13.46 2.63 -21.29
C ARG A 45 12.34 3.60 -20.96
N GLU A 46 11.11 3.19 -21.25
CA GLU A 46 9.89 3.98 -21.05
C GLU A 46 8.72 3.08 -20.66
N TYR A 47 7.81 3.62 -19.87
CA TYR A 47 6.56 2.99 -19.48
C TYR A 47 5.50 4.06 -19.26
N ARG A 48 4.43 4.08 -20.05
CA ARG A 48 3.33 5.06 -19.97
C ARG A 48 3.81 6.53 -19.96
N GLY A 49 4.79 6.87 -20.80
CA GLY A 49 5.40 8.19 -20.85
C GLY A 49 6.41 8.48 -19.73
N ILE A 50 6.63 7.55 -18.82
CA ILE A 50 7.60 7.66 -17.72
C ILE A 50 8.95 7.17 -18.21
N ARG A 51 9.99 7.98 -18.08
CA ARG A 51 11.36 7.55 -18.36
C ARG A 51 11.88 6.60 -17.29
N ILE A 52 12.34 5.39 -17.68
CA ILE A 52 12.85 4.37 -16.79
C ILE A 52 14.38 4.35 -16.80
N ILE A 53 14.99 4.43 -15.62
CA ILE A 53 16.43 4.20 -15.42
C ILE A 53 16.59 2.97 -14.54
N ARG A 54 17.22 1.94 -15.10
CA ARG A 54 17.47 0.69 -14.39
C ARG A 54 18.90 0.66 -13.85
N LEU A 55 19.04 0.55 -12.52
CA LEU A 55 20.32 0.41 -11.85
C LEU A 55 20.41 -0.93 -11.11
N PRO A 56 21.61 -1.49 -10.95
CA PRO A 56 21.82 -2.69 -10.17
C PRO A 56 21.56 -2.44 -8.68
N THR A 57 21.41 -3.52 -7.92
CA THR A 57 21.37 -3.48 -6.46
C THR A 57 22.07 -4.72 -5.90
N ILE A 58 22.43 -4.69 -4.63
CA ILE A 58 22.93 -5.84 -3.89
C ILE A 58 21.78 -6.68 -3.38
N ASN A 59 21.88 -8.00 -3.50
CA ASN A 59 20.83 -8.92 -3.03
C ASN A 59 20.98 -9.21 -1.52
N GLN A 60 20.80 -8.16 -0.69
CA GLN A 60 20.82 -8.26 0.76
C GLN A 60 19.61 -7.53 1.36
N LYS A 61 18.75 -8.24 2.05
CA LYS A 61 17.42 -7.84 2.52
C LYS A 61 17.31 -6.43 3.14
N HIS A 62 18.31 -5.97 3.90
CA HIS A 62 18.26 -4.69 4.60
C HIS A 62 19.06 -3.57 3.91
N LEU A 63 20.04 -3.93 3.08
CA LEU A 63 20.90 -2.99 2.38
C LEU A 63 20.49 -2.74 0.93
N GLU A 64 19.68 -3.61 0.36
CA GLU A 64 19.23 -3.55 -1.04
C GLU A 64 18.63 -2.18 -1.41
N MET A 65 17.75 -1.65 -0.56
CA MET A 65 17.07 -0.38 -0.81
C MET A 65 18.03 0.81 -0.70
N ILE A 66 18.87 0.82 0.32
CA ILE A 66 19.83 1.91 0.56
C ILE A 66 20.90 1.93 -0.52
N ALA A 67 21.47 0.75 -0.87
CA ALA A 67 22.47 0.64 -1.91
C ALA A 67 21.94 1.10 -3.28
N HIS A 68 20.72 0.66 -3.65
CA HIS A 68 20.09 1.11 -4.88
C HIS A 68 19.85 2.63 -4.87
N THR A 69 19.33 3.18 -3.77
CA THR A 69 19.08 4.62 -3.67
C THR A 69 20.36 5.44 -3.72
N PHE A 70 21.46 4.92 -3.15
CA PHE A 70 22.78 5.55 -3.27
C PHE A 70 23.23 5.65 -4.73
N LEU A 71 23.10 4.57 -5.51
CA LEU A 71 23.41 4.59 -6.94
C LEU A 71 22.52 5.54 -7.72
N CYS A 72 21.22 5.66 -7.34
CA CYS A 72 20.31 6.63 -7.94
C CYS A 72 20.77 8.08 -7.69
N VAL A 73 21.16 8.40 -6.46
CA VAL A 73 21.67 9.73 -6.09
C VAL A 73 22.98 10.02 -6.83
N LEU A 74 23.87 9.05 -6.94
CA LEU A 74 25.12 9.21 -7.69
C LEU A 74 24.87 9.49 -9.18
N ASP A 75 23.95 8.75 -9.83
CA ASP A 75 23.58 9.03 -11.23
C ASP A 75 22.93 10.41 -11.40
N LEU A 76 22.10 10.84 -10.45
CA LEU A 76 21.50 12.17 -10.43
C LEU A 76 22.56 13.27 -10.36
N LEU A 77 23.53 13.16 -9.45
CA LEU A 77 24.60 14.13 -9.28
C LEU A 77 25.53 14.24 -10.51
N LEU A 78 25.78 13.12 -11.17
CA LEU A 78 26.75 13.06 -12.27
C LEU A 78 26.14 13.32 -13.65
N ARG A 79 24.89 12.99 -13.87
CA ARG A 79 24.35 12.85 -15.23
C ARG A 79 22.99 13.51 -15.48
N ARG A 80 22.29 13.97 -14.44
CA ARG A 80 20.93 14.44 -14.57
C ARG A 80 20.73 15.85 -14.03
N ARG A 81 19.87 16.58 -14.72
CA ARG A 81 19.29 17.82 -14.21
C ARG A 81 17.82 17.58 -14.00
N VAL A 82 17.36 17.73 -12.75
CA VAL A 82 15.97 17.56 -12.32
C VAL A 82 15.66 18.68 -11.34
N ASP A 83 14.41 19.09 -11.25
CA ASP A 83 13.98 20.14 -10.33
C ASP A 83 13.69 19.56 -8.94
N ILE A 84 13.18 18.31 -8.91
CA ILE A 84 12.79 17.61 -7.68
C ILE A 84 13.30 16.17 -7.67
N VAL A 85 13.91 15.76 -6.57
CA VAL A 85 14.18 14.37 -6.24
C VAL A 85 13.15 13.90 -5.21
N HIS A 86 12.19 13.06 -5.65
CA HIS A 86 11.20 12.50 -4.75
C HIS A 86 11.61 11.11 -4.26
N ILE A 87 11.82 10.98 -2.96
CA ILE A 87 12.23 9.75 -2.27
C ILE A 87 11.01 9.10 -1.64
N HIS A 88 10.70 7.87 -2.04
CA HIS A 88 9.60 7.10 -1.47
C HIS A 88 10.09 6.14 -0.38
N SER A 89 9.44 6.15 0.77
CA SER A 89 9.75 5.41 2.00
C SER A 89 10.81 6.07 2.90
N VAL A 90 10.79 5.65 4.17
CA VAL A 90 11.63 6.25 5.22
C VAL A 90 13.09 5.83 5.12
N ASP A 91 13.39 4.54 4.94
CA ASP A 91 14.78 4.05 5.00
C ASP A 91 15.70 4.68 3.93
N PRO A 92 15.28 4.81 2.64
CA PRO A 92 16.09 5.50 1.64
C PRO A 92 16.21 7.01 1.90
N ALA A 93 15.38 7.60 2.75
CA ALA A 93 15.48 9.01 3.13
C ALA A 93 16.73 9.37 3.93
N LEU A 94 17.54 8.41 4.35
CA LEU A 94 18.94 8.65 4.81
C LEU A 94 19.75 9.42 3.76
N LEU A 95 19.41 9.27 2.47
CA LEU A 95 20.10 9.92 1.37
C LEU A 95 19.50 11.28 0.97
N THR A 96 18.62 11.86 1.80
CA THR A 96 18.03 13.19 1.56
C THR A 96 19.10 14.27 1.42
N LEU A 97 20.10 14.29 2.29
CA LEU A 97 21.17 15.30 2.22
C LEU A 97 21.98 15.23 0.92
N PRO A 98 22.58 14.09 0.52
CA PRO A 98 23.29 14.04 -0.75
C PRO A 98 22.34 14.22 -1.96
N ALA A 99 21.09 13.82 -1.89
CA ALA A 99 20.10 14.09 -2.95
C ALA A 99 19.81 15.60 -3.09
N GLY A 100 19.83 16.34 -1.97
CA GLY A 100 19.66 17.79 -1.93
C GLY A 100 20.76 18.59 -2.65
N LEU A 101 21.90 17.97 -2.92
CA LEU A 101 22.95 18.57 -3.76
C LEU A 101 22.58 18.55 -5.27
N ALA A 102 21.68 17.68 -5.67
CA ALA A 102 21.23 17.57 -7.06
C ALA A 102 20.00 18.45 -7.35
N ALA A 103 19.02 18.53 -6.44
CA ALA A 103 17.76 19.23 -6.62
C ALA A 103 16.99 19.34 -5.29
N LYS A 104 15.83 20.04 -5.31
CA LYS A 104 14.89 20.03 -4.19
C LYS A 104 14.46 18.62 -3.82
N THR A 105 14.48 18.30 -2.53
CA THR A 105 14.13 16.95 -2.05
C THR A 105 12.73 16.89 -1.47
N VAL A 106 11.97 15.91 -1.89
CA VAL A 106 10.67 15.54 -1.31
C VAL A 106 10.76 14.11 -0.79
N VAL A 107 10.23 13.86 0.39
CA VAL A 107 10.17 12.51 0.97
C VAL A 107 8.73 12.16 1.30
N THR A 108 8.22 11.04 0.76
CA THR A 108 6.92 10.48 1.16
C THR A 108 7.09 9.30 2.10
N SER A 109 6.56 9.42 3.31
CA SER A 109 6.45 8.32 4.26
C SER A 109 5.20 7.48 4.00
N HIS A 110 5.42 6.20 3.65
CA HIS A 110 4.37 5.20 3.42
C HIS A 110 4.09 4.33 4.65
N GLY A 111 4.57 4.70 5.82
CA GLY A 111 4.39 3.97 7.07
C GLY A 111 5.70 3.69 7.79
N GLN A 112 5.57 3.16 8.99
CA GLN A 112 6.68 2.89 9.91
C GLN A 112 7.12 1.42 9.80
N ALA A 113 7.95 1.11 8.80
CA ALA A 113 8.38 -0.26 8.52
C ALA A 113 9.10 -0.95 9.72
N TYR A 114 9.78 -0.18 10.55
CA TYR A 114 10.49 -0.66 11.74
C TYR A 114 9.59 -1.13 12.90
N ARG A 115 8.29 -0.82 12.89
CA ARG A 115 7.32 -1.35 13.86
C ARG A 115 7.00 -2.82 13.63
N ARG A 116 7.44 -3.40 12.51
CA ARG A 116 7.29 -4.83 12.22
C ARG A 116 8.26 -5.63 13.08
N GLU A 117 7.77 -6.72 13.70
CA GLU A 117 8.49 -7.54 14.69
C GLU A 117 9.86 -8.10 14.25
N LYS A 118 10.11 -8.20 12.96
CA LYS A 118 11.35 -8.78 12.39
C LYS A 118 12.53 -7.81 12.23
N TRP A 119 12.44 -6.60 12.76
CA TRP A 119 13.52 -5.62 12.66
C TRP A 119 14.44 -5.69 13.86
N GLY A 120 15.72 -6.05 13.64
CA GLY A 120 16.75 -6.00 14.68
C GLY A 120 16.98 -4.55 15.18
N ALA A 121 17.57 -4.41 16.35
CA ALA A 121 17.80 -3.12 17.00
C ALA A 121 18.54 -2.12 16.09
N PHE A 122 19.54 -2.59 15.35
CA PHE A 122 20.31 -1.76 14.41
C PHE A 122 19.43 -1.21 13.26
N ALA A 123 18.65 -2.07 12.61
CA ALA A 123 17.78 -1.65 11.50
C ALA A 123 16.69 -0.67 12.00
N LYS A 124 16.16 -0.89 13.21
CA LYS A 124 15.23 0.04 13.86
C LYS A 124 15.87 1.39 14.15
N ALA A 125 17.08 1.41 14.69
CA ALA A 125 17.83 2.64 14.96
C ALA A 125 18.12 3.41 13.66
N MET A 126 18.48 2.70 12.58
CA MET A 126 18.73 3.28 11.27
C MET A 126 17.47 3.94 10.68
N SER A 127 16.30 3.28 10.77
CA SER A 127 15.04 3.86 10.33
C SER A 127 14.64 5.10 11.16
N LEU A 128 14.84 5.07 12.46
CA LEU A 128 14.60 6.23 13.33
C LEU A 128 15.54 7.40 13.00
N TRP A 129 16.77 7.09 12.59
CA TRP A 129 17.70 8.11 12.11
C TRP A 129 17.27 8.67 10.74
N ALA A 130 16.80 7.81 9.84
CA ALA A 130 16.24 8.24 8.56
C ALA A 130 15.04 9.19 8.75
N GLU A 131 14.16 8.90 9.73
CA GLU A 131 13.07 9.82 10.09
C GLU A 131 13.59 11.19 10.51
N ARG A 132 14.65 11.25 11.36
CA ARG A 132 15.29 12.52 11.74
C ARG A 132 15.90 13.25 10.56
N VAL A 133 16.55 12.50 9.64
CA VAL A 133 17.19 13.09 8.47
C VAL A 133 16.15 13.78 7.59
N PHE A 134 15.10 13.09 7.16
CA PHE A 134 14.16 13.73 6.26
C PHE A 134 13.30 14.79 6.93
N THR A 135 12.90 14.58 8.19
CA THR A 135 12.11 15.59 8.91
C THR A 135 12.91 16.89 9.17
N ARG A 136 14.23 16.83 9.20
CA ARG A 136 15.09 18.00 9.42
C ARG A 136 15.56 18.68 8.13
N TRP A 137 15.86 17.91 7.08
CA TRP A 137 16.59 18.39 5.90
C TRP A 137 15.86 18.26 4.56
N ALA A 138 14.76 17.52 4.46
CA ALA A 138 14.00 17.52 3.22
C ALA A 138 13.33 18.89 2.99
N ASP A 139 13.38 19.40 1.75
CA ASP A 139 12.67 20.62 1.36
C ASP A 139 11.17 20.43 1.52
N GLY A 140 10.66 19.25 1.13
CA GLY A 140 9.27 18.85 1.31
C GLY A 140 9.14 17.47 1.98
N ALA A 141 8.13 17.32 2.82
CA ALA A 141 7.82 16.04 3.47
C ALA A 141 6.32 15.75 3.37
N ILE A 142 5.99 14.52 2.95
CA ILE A 142 4.62 14.05 2.75
C ILE A 142 4.38 12.80 3.60
N SER A 143 3.18 12.66 4.15
CA SER A 143 2.70 11.43 4.77
C SER A 143 1.40 10.97 4.13
N VAL A 144 1.26 9.65 3.97
CA VAL A 144 0.05 9.05 3.38
C VAL A 144 -1.12 8.92 4.35
N SER A 145 -0.92 9.20 5.64
CA SER A 145 -2.00 9.20 6.64
C SER A 145 -1.88 10.38 7.62
N LYS A 146 -3.01 10.81 8.16
CA LYS A 146 -3.09 11.84 9.22
C LYS A 146 -2.44 11.33 10.51
N THR A 147 -2.53 10.04 10.77
CA THR A 147 -1.84 9.36 11.88
C THR A 147 -0.32 9.54 11.79
N LEU A 148 0.29 9.34 10.62
CA LEU A 148 1.72 9.60 10.40
C LEU A 148 2.05 11.09 10.49
N ARG A 149 1.22 11.98 9.95
CA ARG A 149 1.39 13.43 10.09
C ARG A 149 1.46 13.84 11.55
N LYS A 150 0.50 13.39 12.37
CA LYS A 150 0.45 13.62 13.81
C LYS A 150 1.73 13.12 14.50
N TYR A 151 2.14 11.88 14.19
CA TYR A 151 3.35 11.29 14.73
C TYR A 151 4.61 12.12 14.43
N TYR A 152 4.82 12.58 13.19
CA TYR A 152 5.99 13.40 12.84
C TYR A 152 5.96 14.77 13.50
N LYS A 153 4.79 15.37 13.64
CA LYS A 153 4.62 16.64 14.35
C LYS A 153 4.94 16.50 15.84
N GLU A 154 4.41 15.49 16.50
CA GLU A 154 4.63 15.26 17.95
C GLU A 154 6.06 14.86 18.26
N LYS A 155 6.66 14.00 17.46
CA LYS A 155 7.99 13.45 17.75
C LYS A 155 9.15 14.31 17.28
N TYR A 156 9.02 14.98 16.14
CA TYR A 156 10.10 15.72 15.49
C TYR A 156 9.80 17.21 15.31
N GLY A 157 8.62 17.68 15.69
CA GLY A 157 8.21 19.08 15.50
C GLY A 157 7.95 19.45 14.03
N ARG A 158 8.00 18.47 13.10
CA ARG A 158 7.81 18.70 11.65
C ARG A 158 6.35 18.49 11.27
N ASP A 159 5.69 19.55 10.82
CA ASP A 159 4.39 19.42 10.15
C ASP A 159 4.64 18.96 8.71
N VAL A 160 4.28 17.72 8.41
CA VAL A 160 4.38 17.12 7.07
C VAL A 160 3.06 17.29 6.33
N THR A 161 3.11 17.45 5.02
CA THR A 161 1.90 17.55 4.20
C THR A 161 1.20 16.20 4.14
N TYR A 162 -0.10 16.17 4.39
CA TYR A 162 -0.91 14.97 4.20
C TYR A 162 -1.36 14.89 2.75
N ILE A 163 -0.95 13.84 2.05
CA ILE A 163 -1.48 13.46 0.73
C ILE A 163 -1.67 11.94 0.77
N PRO A 164 -2.90 11.42 0.72
CA PRO A 164 -3.19 10.00 0.92
C PRO A 164 -2.70 9.12 -0.24
N ASN A 165 -2.80 7.81 -0.07
CA ASN A 165 -2.83 6.88 -1.19
C ASN A 165 -4.16 7.01 -1.92
N GLY A 166 -4.15 6.67 -3.21
CA GLY A 166 -5.35 6.67 -4.03
C GLY A 166 -5.80 5.27 -4.45
N VAL A 167 -6.92 5.23 -5.13
CA VAL A 167 -7.44 4.06 -5.83
C VAL A 167 -7.99 4.47 -7.18
N THR A 168 -7.96 3.55 -8.14
CA THR A 168 -8.61 3.72 -9.44
C THR A 168 -10.06 3.29 -9.32
N ILE A 169 -10.99 4.13 -9.75
CA ILE A 169 -12.40 3.76 -9.89
C ILE A 169 -12.52 3.03 -11.22
N SER A 170 -12.87 1.76 -11.17
CA SER A 170 -13.01 0.91 -12.36
C SER A 170 -14.47 0.64 -12.69
N GLU A 171 -14.75 0.46 -13.99
CA GLU A 171 -16.04 -0.08 -14.43
C GLU A 171 -16.16 -1.57 -14.08
N PRO A 172 -17.38 -2.08 -13.88
CA PRO A 172 -17.59 -3.50 -13.60
C PRO A 172 -16.99 -4.40 -14.68
N SER A 173 -16.32 -5.47 -14.27
CA SER A 173 -15.61 -6.40 -15.16
C SER A 173 -16.25 -7.80 -15.23
N GLY A 174 -17.37 -8.00 -14.52
CA GLY A 174 -18.08 -9.28 -14.51
C GLY A 174 -17.51 -10.30 -13.52
N TRP A 175 -17.51 -11.59 -13.87
CA TRP A 175 -17.08 -12.66 -12.95
C TRP A 175 -16.44 -13.89 -13.62
N ASN A 176 -16.18 -13.85 -14.90
CA ASN A 176 -15.72 -15.00 -15.68
C ASN A 176 -14.38 -15.61 -15.19
N GLU A 177 -13.52 -14.81 -14.57
CA GLU A 177 -12.26 -15.28 -13.99
C GLU A 177 -12.48 -16.05 -12.67
N LEU A 178 -13.59 -15.79 -11.95
CA LEU A 178 -13.83 -16.41 -10.64
C LEU A 178 -14.01 -17.93 -10.73
N GLU A 179 -14.64 -18.42 -11.80
CA GLU A 179 -14.86 -19.87 -12.00
C GLU A 179 -13.53 -20.61 -12.06
N SER A 180 -12.52 -20.05 -12.75
CA SER A 180 -11.18 -20.63 -12.82
C SER A 180 -10.47 -20.67 -11.46
N LEU A 181 -10.88 -19.82 -10.53
CA LEU A 181 -10.39 -19.75 -9.14
C LEU A 181 -11.22 -20.63 -8.17
N GLY A 182 -12.24 -21.34 -8.66
CA GLY A 182 -13.13 -22.14 -7.83
C GLY A 182 -14.10 -21.31 -6.98
N LEU A 183 -14.44 -20.10 -7.44
CA LEU A 183 -15.30 -19.15 -6.73
C LEU A 183 -16.57 -18.81 -7.52
N ALA A 184 -17.61 -18.39 -6.81
CA ALA A 184 -18.85 -17.87 -7.39
C ALA A 184 -19.20 -16.51 -6.76
N PRO A 185 -19.89 -15.60 -7.50
CA PRO A 185 -20.28 -14.28 -7.01
C PRO A 185 -21.06 -14.35 -5.68
N ASN A 186 -20.69 -13.49 -4.74
CA ASN A 186 -21.26 -13.37 -3.40
C ASN A 186 -21.19 -14.65 -2.53
N ARG A 187 -20.35 -15.63 -2.91
CA ARG A 187 -20.19 -16.91 -2.20
C ARG A 187 -18.87 -17.02 -1.44
N TYR A 188 -18.12 -15.91 -1.29
CA TYR A 188 -16.86 -15.92 -0.58
C TYR A 188 -16.59 -14.63 0.20
N VAL A 189 -15.80 -14.79 1.25
CA VAL A 189 -15.16 -13.71 2.01
C VAL A 189 -13.76 -13.51 1.42
N LEU A 190 -13.34 -12.26 1.20
CA LEU A 190 -12.09 -11.93 0.52
C LEU A 190 -11.07 -11.31 1.49
N TYR A 191 -9.86 -11.82 1.43
CA TYR A 191 -8.66 -11.17 1.94
C TYR A 191 -7.71 -10.89 0.78
N VAL A 192 -7.16 -9.67 0.70
CA VAL A 192 -6.11 -9.31 -0.26
C VAL A 192 -4.93 -8.67 0.48
N GLY A 193 -3.74 -9.24 0.32
CA GLY A 193 -2.55 -8.66 0.94
C GLY A 193 -1.32 -9.55 0.92
N ARG A 194 -0.18 -8.99 1.35
CA ARG A 194 1.02 -9.80 1.52
C ARG A 194 0.84 -10.85 2.62
N LEU A 195 1.29 -12.06 2.36
CA LEU A 195 1.23 -13.15 3.35
C LEU A 195 2.39 -13.02 4.35
N VAL A 196 2.22 -12.12 5.32
CA VAL A 196 3.14 -11.90 6.45
C VAL A 196 2.32 -11.81 7.75
N PRO A 197 2.88 -12.18 8.93
CA PRO A 197 2.13 -12.25 10.19
C PRO A 197 1.34 -10.97 10.51
N THR A 198 1.95 -9.80 10.35
CA THR A 198 1.33 -8.50 10.66
C THR A 198 0.16 -8.11 9.75
N LYS A 199 -0.08 -8.85 8.66
CA LYS A 199 -1.24 -8.68 7.77
C LYS A 199 -2.42 -9.59 8.12
N GLY A 200 -2.23 -10.57 9.01
CA GLY A 200 -3.30 -11.28 9.72
C GLY A 200 -4.10 -12.29 8.91
N ALA A 201 -3.63 -12.79 7.74
CA ALA A 201 -4.37 -13.81 6.97
C ALA A 201 -4.73 -15.05 7.80
N HIS A 202 -3.85 -15.47 8.72
CA HIS A 202 -4.12 -16.59 9.65
C HIS A 202 -5.33 -16.32 10.57
N MET A 203 -5.53 -15.06 11.00
CA MET A 203 -6.66 -14.69 11.84
C MET A 203 -7.99 -14.85 11.09
N VAL A 204 -8.01 -14.54 9.79
CA VAL A 204 -9.21 -14.74 8.95
C VAL A 204 -9.56 -16.22 8.88
N ILE A 205 -8.58 -17.10 8.63
CA ILE A 205 -8.79 -18.55 8.57
C ILE A 205 -9.31 -19.08 9.91
N GLU A 206 -8.69 -18.66 11.02
CA GLU A 206 -9.05 -19.09 12.36
C GLU A 206 -10.45 -18.61 12.79
N ALA A 207 -10.77 -17.35 12.54
CA ALA A 207 -12.09 -16.78 12.82
C ALA A 207 -13.17 -17.48 11.98
N PHE A 208 -12.93 -17.67 10.68
CA PHE A 208 -13.85 -18.30 9.76
C PHE A 208 -14.14 -19.76 10.10
N GLY A 209 -13.14 -20.50 10.61
CA GLY A 209 -13.30 -21.90 10.99
C GLY A 209 -14.38 -22.17 12.03
N GLY A 210 -14.76 -21.14 12.82
CA GLY A 210 -15.82 -21.23 13.82
C GLY A 210 -17.18 -20.68 13.37
N LEU A 211 -17.35 -20.29 12.10
CA LEU A 211 -18.62 -19.77 11.57
C LEU A 211 -19.47 -20.87 10.97
N GLU A 212 -20.77 -20.82 11.22
CA GLU A 212 -21.77 -21.62 10.53
C GLU A 212 -22.17 -20.94 9.23
N THR A 213 -21.48 -21.27 8.15
CA THR A 213 -21.69 -20.68 6.83
C THR A 213 -21.27 -21.63 5.72
N ASP A 214 -21.90 -21.52 4.58
CA ASP A 214 -21.56 -22.22 3.33
C ASP A 214 -20.61 -21.42 2.42
N LEU A 215 -20.14 -20.28 2.89
CA LEU A 215 -19.18 -19.45 2.17
C LEU A 215 -17.78 -20.06 2.15
N THR A 216 -16.95 -19.53 1.26
CA THR A 216 -15.53 -19.84 1.13
C THR A 216 -14.70 -18.63 1.55
N VAL A 217 -13.50 -18.84 2.06
CA VAL A 217 -12.50 -17.78 2.25
C VAL A 217 -11.54 -17.79 1.06
N ALA A 218 -11.47 -16.69 0.35
CA ALA A 218 -10.52 -16.46 -0.73
C ALA A 218 -9.37 -15.56 -0.21
N ILE A 219 -8.14 -16.09 -0.20
CA ILE A 219 -6.94 -15.38 0.23
C ILE A 219 -6.07 -15.11 -0.99
N ALA A 220 -6.12 -13.88 -1.50
CA ALA A 220 -5.28 -13.43 -2.60
C ALA A 220 -4.03 -12.73 -2.08
N GLY A 221 -2.87 -13.23 -2.48
CA GLY A 221 -1.58 -12.67 -2.09
C GLY A 221 -0.47 -13.70 -1.98
N GLY A 222 0.74 -13.23 -1.72
CA GLY A 222 1.90 -14.07 -1.60
C GLY A 222 2.98 -13.43 -0.75
N SER A 223 4.11 -14.09 -0.63
CA SER A 223 5.27 -13.58 0.09
C SER A 223 6.56 -14.02 -0.61
N SER A 224 7.50 -13.09 -0.71
CA SER A 224 8.85 -13.37 -1.25
C SER A 224 9.85 -13.78 -0.17
N HIS A 225 9.54 -13.63 1.13
CA HIS A 225 10.50 -13.78 2.23
C HIS A 225 9.96 -14.45 3.50
N THR A 226 8.74 -14.99 3.48
CA THR A 226 8.07 -15.62 4.63
C THR A 226 7.49 -16.99 4.27
N SER A 227 8.34 -17.87 3.71
CA SER A 227 7.96 -19.25 3.35
C SER A 227 7.36 -20.02 4.53
N GLU A 228 7.89 -19.83 5.74
CA GLU A 228 7.39 -20.45 6.96
C GLU A 228 5.96 -20.01 7.31
N TYR A 229 5.64 -18.72 7.15
CA TYR A 229 4.28 -18.23 7.37
C TYR A 229 3.30 -18.74 6.31
N VAL A 230 3.72 -18.79 5.05
CA VAL A 230 2.90 -19.39 3.97
C VAL A 230 2.66 -20.87 4.27
N ALA A 231 3.70 -21.63 4.67
CA ALA A 231 3.55 -23.03 5.08
C ALA A 231 2.62 -23.21 6.29
N ARG A 232 2.56 -22.24 7.22
CA ARG A 232 1.57 -22.22 8.29
C ARG A 232 0.15 -22.08 7.73
N LEU A 233 -0.09 -21.14 6.82
CA LEU A 233 -1.40 -20.94 6.20
C LEU A 233 -1.86 -22.19 5.42
N GLU A 234 -0.94 -22.85 4.71
CA GLU A 234 -1.23 -24.12 4.02
C GLU A 234 -1.67 -25.22 4.98
N ARG A 235 -1.05 -25.34 6.17
CA ARG A 235 -1.48 -26.29 7.20
C ARG A 235 -2.85 -25.97 7.82
N MET A 236 -3.27 -24.70 7.79
CA MET A 236 -4.59 -24.26 8.28
C MET A 236 -5.67 -24.40 7.20
N ARG A 237 -5.28 -24.71 5.96
CA ARG A 237 -6.20 -24.86 4.83
C ARG A 237 -7.15 -26.04 5.02
N ASN A 238 -8.38 -25.85 4.57
CA ASN A 238 -9.40 -26.89 4.40
C ASN A 238 -10.15 -26.65 3.08
N GLU A 239 -11.18 -27.42 2.80
CA GLU A 239 -11.98 -27.32 1.57
C GLU A 239 -12.65 -25.96 1.36
N ARG A 240 -12.89 -25.19 2.43
CA ARG A 240 -13.51 -23.86 2.38
C ARG A 240 -12.47 -22.71 2.41
N VAL A 241 -11.17 -22.99 2.38
CA VAL A 241 -10.11 -21.98 2.40
C VAL A 241 -9.25 -22.09 1.15
N LEU A 242 -9.33 -21.12 0.27
CA LEU A 242 -8.60 -21.07 -0.99
C LEU A 242 -7.43 -20.06 -0.89
N LEU A 243 -6.21 -20.55 -1.05
CA LEU A 243 -5.01 -19.71 -1.18
C LEU A 243 -4.75 -19.51 -2.68
N LEU A 244 -5.08 -18.33 -3.19
CA LEU A 244 -5.10 -18.03 -4.62
C LEU A 244 -3.74 -17.56 -5.19
N GLY A 245 -2.73 -17.40 -4.32
CA GLY A 245 -1.48 -16.76 -4.75
C GLY A 245 -1.68 -15.28 -5.13
N TYR A 246 -0.70 -14.71 -5.84
CA TYR A 246 -0.84 -13.35 -6.35
C TYR A 246 -1.87 -13.27 -7.46
N GLN A 247 -2.83 -12.35 -7.33
CA GLN A 247 -3.83 -12.03 -8.35
C GLN A 247 -3.64 -10.59 -8.84
N TYR A 248 -3.86 -10.36 -10.13
CA TYR A 248 -3.65 -9.06 -10.78
C TYR A 248 -4.71 -8.79 -11.84
N GLY A 249 -4.79 -7.54 -12.32
CA GLY A 249 -5.67 -7.16 -13.44
C GLY A 249 -7.11 -7.55 -13.22
N THR A 250 -7.75 -8.10 -14.23
CA THR A 250 -9.17 -8.46 -14.23
C THR A 250 -9.53 -9.47 -13.15
N ALA A 251 -8.70 -10.48 -12.91
CA ALA A 251 -8.97 -11.48 -11.86
C ALA A 251 -9.04 -10.84 -10.46
N LEU A 252 -8.09 -9.94 -10.12
CA LEU A 252 -8.13 -9.23 -8.84
C LEU A 252 -9.33 -8.27 -8.76
N GLN A 253 -9.64 -7.58 -9.85
CA GLN A 253 -10.81 -6.71 -9.94
C GLN A 253 -12.09 -7.49 -9.66
N GLN A 254 -12.30 -8.62 -10.34
CA GLN A 254 -13.48 -9.47 -10.14
C GLN A 254 -13.57 -10.06 -8.74
N LEU A 255 -12.42 -10.36 -8.10
CA LEU A 255 -12.40 -10.79 -6.70
C LEU A 255 -12.95 -9.71 -5.77
N TYR A 256 -12.58 -8.45 -5.95
CA TYR A 256 -13.18 -7.35 -5.17
C TYR A 256 -14.66 -7.15 -5.52
N GLU A 257 -15.00 -7.09 -6.80
CA GLU A 257 -16.36 -6.79 -7.28
C GLU A 257 -17.41 -7.78 -6.78
N ASN A 258 -17.02 -9.02 -6.54
CA ASN A 258 -17.98 -10.11 -6.29
C ASN A 258 -17.85 -10.77 -4.92
N CYS A 259 -17.00 -10.24 -4.01
CA CYS A 259 -16.94 -10.79 -2.65
C CYS A 259 -18.19 -10.43 -1.84
N ARG A 260 -18.58 -11.30 -0.93
CA ARG A 260 -19.63 -11.04 0.05
C ARG A 260 -19.20 -10.05 1.12
N LEU A 261 -17.95 -10.15 1.55
CA LEU A 261 -17.33 -9.35 2.59
C LEU A 261 -15.82 -9.28 2.32
N PHE A 262 -15.25 -8.08 2.39
CA PHE A 262 -13.80 -7.90 2.40
C PHE A 262 -13.29 -7.77 3.84
N ILE A 263 -12.18 -8.45 4.16
CA ILE A 263 -11.60 -8.42 5.50
C ILE A 263 -10.17 -7.89 5.48
N MET A 264 -9.91 -6.88 6.33
CA MET A 264 -8.61 -6.25 6.52
C MET A 264 -8.11 -6.41 7.97
N PRO A 265 -7.47 -7.53 8.34
CA PRO A 265 -7.07 -7.83 9.72
C PRO A 265 -5.67 -7.32 10.08
N SER A 266 -5.15 -6.35 9.35
CA SER A 266 -3.78 -5.83 9.52
C SER A 266 -3.58 -5.17 10.89
N GLN A 267 -2.41 -5.42 11.49
CA GLN A 267 -1.99 -4.78 12.74
C GLN A 267 -1.12 -3.53 12.50
N ILE A 268 -0.58 -3.35 11.30
CA ILE A 268 0.30 -2.23 10.94
C ILE A 268 0.06 -1.86 9.48
N GLU A 269 -0.29 -0.60 9.25
CA GLU A 269 -0.46 0.00 7.92
C GLU A 269 0.20 1.39 7.83
N GLY A 270 0.24 1.95 6.63
CA GLY A 270 0.45 3.37 6.40
C GLY A 270 -0.89 4.05 6.09
N LEU A 271 -1.43 3.76 4.92
CA LEU A 271 -2.83 3.88 4.53
C LEU A 271 -3.10 2.73 3.57
N PRO A 272 -4.00 1.77 3.90
CA PRO A 272 -4.11 0.50 3.18
C PRO A 272 -4.83 0.65 1.83
N ILE A 273 -4.09 0.55 0.72
CA ILE A 273 -4.66 0.62 -0.63
C ILE A 273 -5.72 -0.47 -0.84
N THR A 274 -5.50 -1.69 -0.34
CA THR A 274 -6.45 -2.81 -0.50
C THR A 274 -7.80 -2.57 0.18
N LEU A 275 -7.83 -1.81 1.29
CA LEU A 275 -9.08 -1.39 1.91
C LEU A 275 -9.80 -0.35 1.05
N LEU A 276 -9.06 0.64 0.53
CA LEU A 276 -9.61 1.64 -0.40
C LEU A 276 -10.12 0.99 -1.69
N GLU A 277 -9.43 -0.04 -2.20
CA GLU A 277 -9.89 -0.83 -3.35
C GLU A 277 -11.23 -1.52 -3.04
N ALA A 278 -11.37 -2.22 -1.93
CA ALA A 278 -12.63 -2.84 -1.54
C ALA A 278 -13.77 -1.83 -1.41
N MET A 279 -13.49 -0.68 -0.80
CA MET A 279 -14.44 0.44 -0.69
C MET A 279 -14.85 0.99 -2.07
N SER A 280 -13.92 1.08 -3.03
CA SER A 280 -14.18 1.59 -4.38
C SER A 280 -15.16 0.72 -5.18
N TYR A 281 -15.15 -0.58 -4.91
CA TYR A 281 -16.11 -1.53 -5.49
C TYR A 281 -17.46 -1.59 -4.74
N GLY A 282 -17.64 -0.75 -3.70
CA GLY A 282 -18.86 -0.74 -2.91
C GLY A 282 -19.12 -2.06 -2.20
N ARG A 283 -18.07 -2.71 -1.69
CA ARG A 283 -18.20 -3.98 -0.95
C ARG A 283 -18.24 -3.73 0.56
N PRO A 284 -19.04 -4.53 1.29
CA PRO A 284 -18.98 -4.56 2.74
C PRO A 284 -17.54 -4.81 3.22
N ILE A 285 -17.10 -4.05 4.21
CA ILE A 285 -15.73 -4.13 4.75
C ILE A 285 -15.75 -4.38 6.25
N LEU A 286 -14.88 -5.30 6.68
CA LEU A 286 -14.57 -5.59 8.08
C LEU A 286 -13.07 -5.37 8.28
N PHE A 287 -12.66 -4.52 9.21
CA PHE A 287 -11.28 -4.11 9.37
C PHE A 287 -10.86 -3.99 10.83
N SER A 288 -9.58 -4.20 11.12
CA SER A 288 -9.02 -3.99 12.45
C SER A 288 -9.02 -2.51 12.83
N ASP A 289 -9.25 -2.20 14.09
CA ASP A 289 -9.39 -0.86 14.66
C ASP A 289 -8.07 -0.07 14.81
N ILE A 290 -7.05 -0.42 14.01
CA ILE A 290 -5.82 0.37 13.98
C ILE A 290 -6.10 1.79 13.44
N PRO A 291 -5.37 2.82 13.90
CA PRO A 291 -5.66 4.21 13.54
C PRO A 291 -5.71 4.47 12.02
N GLU A 292 -4.87 3.80 11.23
CA GLU A 292 -4.80 3.96 9.79
C GLU A 292 -6.04 3.39 9.06
N ASN A 293 -6.60 2.29 9.56
CA ASN A 293 -7.84 1.72 9.02
C ASN A 293 -9.06 2.57 9.45
N MET A 294 -9.07 3.00 10.72
CA MET A 294 -10.10 3.91 11.23
C MET A 294 -10.11 5.23 10.44
N GLU A 295 -8.94 5.80 10.13
CA GLU A 295 -8.83 7.00 9.29
C GLU A 295 -9.52 6.83 7.92
N ALA A 296 -9.36 5.67 7.30
CA ALA A 296 -9.95 5.39 6.00
C ALA A 296 -11.46 5.07 6.06
N ALA A 297 -11.87 4.28 7.05
CA ALA A 297 -13.14 3.55 6.98
C ALA A 297 -14.05 3.68 8.21
N GLU A 298 -13.71 4.48 9.23
CA GLU A 298 -14.61 4.71 10.39
C GLU A 298 -15.96 5.23 9.95
N GLY A 299 -17.04 4.59 10.44
CA GLY A 299 -18.43 4.93 10.16
C GLY A 299 -18.94 4.52 8.76
N VAL A 300 -18.13 3.81 7.96
CA VAL A 300 -18.54 3.28 6.64
C VAL A 300 -18.24 1.79 6.47
N GLY A 301 -17.98 1.10 7.57
CA GLY A 301 -17.78 -0.34 7.64
C GLY A 301 -17.75 -0.79 9.09
N VAL A 302 -17.52 -2.07 9.34
CA VAL A 302 -17.45 -2.67 10.67
C VAL A 302 -16.01 -2.80 11.11
N SER A 303 -15.68 -2.37 12.32
CA SER A 303 -14.36 -2.56 12.91
C SER A 303 -14.37 -3.67 13.97
N PHE A 304 -13.21 -4.30 14.17
CA PHE A 304 -12.96 -5.26 15.23
C PHE A 304 -11.63 -4.96 15.93
N ARG A 305 -11.44 -5.43 17.16
CA ARG A 305 -10.22 -5.22 17.94
C ARG A 305 -9.02 -5.89 17.29
N SER A 306 -8.00 -5.09 16.97
CA SER A 306 -6.79 -5.56 16.31
C SER A 306 -6.11 -6.67 17.12
N GLY A 307 -5.84 -7.81 16.46
CA GLY A 307 -5.22 -8.99 17.10
C GLY A 307 -6.20 -9.92 17.82
N ASP A 308 -7.49 -9.60 17.90
CA ASP A 308 -8.51 -10.41 18.59
C ASP A 308 -9.30 -11.26 17.58
N VAL A 309 -9.01 -12.56 17.55
CA VAL A 309 -9.68 -13.52 16.66
C VAL A 309 -11.13 -13.78 17.06
N ALA A 310 -11.44 -13.71 18.37
CA ALA A 310 -12.80 -13.93 18.85
C ALA A 310 -13.73 -12.78 18.45
N ASP A 311 -13.25 -11.54 18.62
CA ASP A 311 -13.98 -10.35 18.18
C ASP A 311 -14.10 -10.31 16.62
N LEU A 312 -13.03 -10.69 15.90
CA LEU A 312 -13.11 -10.84 14.44
C LEU A 312 -14.20 -11.81 14.02
N ARG A 313 -14.28 -12.99 14.67
CA ARG A 313 -15.33 -13.98 14.39
C ARG A 313 -16.74 -13.43 14.67
N GLU A 314 -16.94 -12.79 15.83
CA GLU A 314 -18.21 -12.16 16.18
C GLU A 314 -18.64 -11.14 15.13
N LYS A 315 -17.71 -10.25 14.74
CA LYS A 315 -18.00 -9.23 13.74
C LYS A 315 -18.17 -9.80 12.31
N MET A 316 -17.48 -10.89 11.98
CA MET A 316 -17.75 -11.62 10.73
C MET A 316 -19.17 -12.15 10.69
N GLN A 317 -19.61 -12.83 11.77
CA GLN A 317 -20.99 -13.34 11.86
C GLN A 317 -21.99 -12.20 11.75
N TYR A 318 -21.79 -11.11 12.51
CA TYR A 318 -22.63 -9.92 12.44
C TYR A 318 -22.75 -9.40 10.99
N CYS A 319 -21.63 -9.28 10.26
CA CYS A 319 -21.64 -8.81 8.87
C CYS A 319 -22.44 -9.74 7.93
N LEU A 320 -22.41 -11.05 8.18
CA LEU A 320 -23.14 -12.01 7.37
C LEU A 320 -24.65 -11.99 7.64
N ASP A 321 -25.03 -11.70 8.88
CA ASP A 321 -26.43 -11.69 9.36
C ASP A 321 -27.16 -10.36 9.03
N HIS A 322 -26.41 -9.27 8.76
CA HIS A 322 -26.95 -7.92 8.52
C HIS A 322 -26.62 -7.37 7.12
N PRO A 323 -26.99 -8.08 6.04
CA PRO A 323 -26.55 -7.72 4.68
C PRO A 323 -27.06 -6.37 4.18
N ASP A 324 -28.24 -5.93 4.59
CA ASP A 324 -28.82 -4.66 4.14
C ASP A 324 -28.13 -3.47 4.77
N GLU A 325 -27.85 -3.52 6.08
CA GLU A 325 -27.04 -2.51 6.77
C GLU A 325 -25.64 -2.39 6.14
N LEU A 326 -25.00 -3.53 5.88
CA LEU A 326 -23.67 -3.58 5.28
C LEU A 326 -23.67 -3.02 3.85
N ARG A 327 -24.76 -3.17 3.09
CA ARG A 327 -24.91 -2.58 1.77
C ARG A 327 -24.96 -1.04 1.83
N GLU A 328 -25.69 -0.49 2.80
CA GLU A 328 -25.73 0.96 3.01
C GLU A 328 -24.36 1.53 3.40
N LEU A 329 -23.64 0.86 4.31
CA LEU A 329 -22.28 1.24 4.69
C LEU A 329 -21.33 1.18 3.50
N ALA A 330 -21.43 0.16 2.67
CA ALA A 330 -20.61 -0.04 1.48
C ALA A 330 -20.82 1.08 0.43
N LEU A 331 -22.05 1.55 0.24
CA LEU A 331 -22.34 2.71 -0.61
C LEU A 331 -21.68 3.98 -0.07
N LYS A 332 -21.82 4.26 1.21
CA LYS A 332 -21.15 5.40 1.88
C LYS A 332 -19.61 5.29 1.79
N ALA A 333 -19.07 4.07 1.89
CA ALA A 333 -17.64 3.82 1.73
C ALA A 333 -17.18 4.17 0.32
N ARG A 334 -17.92 3.76 -0.71
CA ARG A 334 -17.63 4.09 -2.12
C ARG A 334 -17.70 5.59 -2.38
N GLU A 335 -18.71 6.28 -1.88
CA GLU A 335 -18.83 7.74 -1.99
C GLU A 335 -17.62 8.46 -1.37
N ARG A 336 -17.20 8.02 -0.17
CA ARG A 336 -15.99 8.55 0.50
C ARG A 336 -14.75 8.38 -0.37
N VAL A 337 -14.54 7.19 -0.93
CA VAL A 337 -13.36 6.92 -1.78
C VAL A 337 -13.37 7.78 -3.03
N ILE A 338 -14.49 7.92 -3.71
CA ILE A 338 -14.63 8.75 -4.91
C ILE A 338 -14.31 10.21 -4.59
N ARG A 339 -14.73 10.70 -3.44
CA ARG A 339 -14.49 12.08 -3.03
C ARG A 339 -13.06 12.35 -2.58
N ASP A 340 -12.46 11.43 -1.79
CA ASP A 340 -11.26 11.74 -0.99
C ASP A 340 -10.00 10.96 -1.44
N TYR A 341 -10.15 9.84 -2.19
CA TYR A 341 -9.07 8.87 -2.39
C TYR A 341 -8.87 8.42 -3.86
N THR A 342 -9.21 9.26 -4.84
CA THR A 342 -8.88 8.93 -6.23
C THR A 342 -7.41 9.25 -6.54
N TRP A 343 -6.76 8.44 -7.39
CA TRP A 343 -5.40 8.74 -7.82
C TRP A 343 -5.28 10.08 -8.57
N ASP A 344 -6.33 10.53 -9.24
CA ASP A 344 -6.33 11.81 -9.92
C ASP A 344 -6.25 12.97 -8.92
N HIS A 345 -7.07 12.93 -7.87
CA HIS A 345 -6.98 13.89 -6.76
C HIS A 345 -5.59 13.85 -6.08
N VAL A 346 -5.05 12.66 -5.82
CA VAL A 346 -3.71 12.49 -5.23
C VAL A 346 -2.61 13.10 -6.12
N ALA A 347 -2.72 12.93 -7.44
CA ALA A 347 -1.74 13.48 -8.38
C ALA A 347 -1.85 15.01 -8.46
N ASP A 348 -3.05 15.57 -8.45
CA ASP A 348 -3.26 17.02 -8.43
C ASP A 348 -2.68 17.67 -7.17
N GLU A 349 -2.89 17.06 -5.99
CA GLU A 349 -2.30 17.53 -4.74
C GLU A 349 -0.75 17.45 -4.76
N HIS A 350 -0.17 16.41 -5.34
CA HIS A 350 1.29 16.32 -5.52
C HIS A 350 1.80 17.38 -6.51
N ALA A 351 1.11 17.60 -7.63
CA ALA A 351 1.49 18.60 -8.63
C ALA A 351 1.45 20.02 -8.04
N LYS A 352 0.40 20.33 -7.26
CA LYS A 352 0.30 21.60 -6.51
C LYS A 352 1.44 21.73 -5.52
N PHE A 353 1.70 20.72 -4.71
CA PHE A 353 2.79 20.70 -3.73
C PHE A 353 4.16 20.94 -4.38
N TYR A 354 4.44 20.31 -5.54
CA TYR A 354 5.70 20.51 -6.25
C TYR A 354 5.85 21.93 -6.80
N ARG A 355 4.79 22.49 -7.39
CA ARG A 355 4.81 23.89 -7.90
C ARG A 355 5.04 24.89 -6.77
N GLU A 356 4.38 24.71 -5.62
CA GLU A 356 4.58 25.55 -4.44
C GLU A 356 6.00 25.41 -3.86
N LEU A 357 6.59 24.21 -3.89
CA LEU A 357 7.95 24.00 -3.41
C LEU A 357 8.99 24.71 -4.29
N LEU A 358 8.78 24.69 -5.62
CA LEU A 358 9.67 25.33 -6.57
C LEU A 358 9.51 26.86 -6.58
N SER A 359 8.32 27.40 -6.31
CA SER A 359 8.09 28.84 -6.26
C SER A 359 8.70 29.54 -5.03
N LYS A 360 9.04 28.79 -3.98
CA LYS A 360 9.69 29.29 -2.76
C LYS A 360 11.24 29.29 -2.84
N SER A 361 11.78 29.08 -4.03
CA SER A 361 13.24 28.98 -4.28
C SER A 361 13.88 30.31 -4.58
#